data_6273734f965728169e5735562c2526ef
#
_entry.id   6273734f965728169e5735562c2526ef
#
_cell.length_a   1.000
_cell.length_b   1.000
_cell.length_c   1.000
_cell.angle_alpha   90.00
_cell.angle_beta   90.00
_cell.angle_gamma   90.00
#
_symmetry.space_group_name_H-M   'P 1'
#
loop_
_entity.id
_entity.type
_entity.pdbx_description
1 polymer ?
#
loop_
_entity_poly.entity_id
_entity_poly.type
_entity_poly.pdbx_seq_one_letter_code
_entity_poly.pdbx_strand_id
1 'polypeptide(L)'
;MKLPDLSEFELSEFISICRDHLALSGYTTQQVPLLTPALEEEILAAGKPFISPNFSTRLSDFTHENGFWVTLRHEGRLVGTVAARVDRIGHEAFGDYLERVFSKQYPMEDGPSVKAALPGVLAGVHGDIVYMGDMYFHPEHRGNIAKTICFVRAAFGAVFMKWQSVGMLFAFQRYADDLAGKVAQYGFCSGQYQGVIE
;
A
#
# COMPACT_ATOMS: atom_id res chain seq x y z
N MET A 1 -18.15 0.70 4.27
CA MET A 1 -18.61 0.58 2.86
C MET A 1 -18.21 -0.81 2.39
N LYS A 2 -19.18 -1.65 2.04
CA LYS A 2 -18.87 -2.95 1.44
C LYS A 2 -18.21 -2.67 0.09
N LEU A 3 -17.03 -3.24 -0.15
CA LEU A 3 -16.44 -3.20 -1.48
C LEU A 3 -17.42 -3.85 -2.47
N PRO A 4 -17.55 -3.35 -3.71
CA PRO A 4 -18.38 -4.01 -4.69
C PRO A 4 -17.94 -5.46 -4.82
N ASP A 5 -18.89 -6.40 -4.88
CA ASP A 5 -18.64 -7.81 -5.13
C ASP A 5 -18.19 -7.97 -6.60
N LEU A 6 -16.95 -7.57 -6.88
CA LEU A 6 -16.35 -7.75 -8.19
C LEU A 6 -15.89 -9.21 -8.33
N SER A 7 -16.25 -9.82 -9.43
CA SER A 7 -15.76 -11.13 -9.80
C SER A 7 -14.24 -11.09 -10.11
N GLU A 8 -13.58 -12.22 -10.01
CA GLU A 8 -12.17 -12.33 -10.42
C GLU A 8 -11.94 -11.89 -11.88
N PHE A 9 -12.93 -12.14 -12.73
CA PHE A 9 -12.90 -11.72 -14.13
C PHE A 9 -12.89 -10.19 -14.27
N GLU A 10 -13.80 -9.49 -13.57
CA GLU A 10 -13.86 -8.02 -13.57
C GLU A 10 -12.60 -7.39 -12.97
N LEU A 11 -12.05 -7.98 -11.91
CA LEU A 11 -10.78 -7.54 -11.32
C LEU A 11 -9.60 -7.74 -12.30
N SER A 12 -9.56 -8.87 -12.99
CA SER A 12 -8.53 -9.16 -14.00
C SER A 12 -8.60 -8.18 -15.17
N GLU A 13 -9.80 -7.91 -15.67
CA GLU A 13 -10.04 -6.92 -16.72
C GLU A 13 -9.61 -5.51 -16.27
N PHE A 14 -10.00 -5.10 -15.07
CA PHE A 14 -9.60 -3.82 -14.49
C PHE A 14 -8.09 -3.67 -14.37
N ILE A 15 -7.39 -4.70 -13.90
CA ILE A 15 -5.92 -4.72 -13.83
C ILE A 15 -5.31 -4.61 -15.24
N SER A 16 -5.88 -5.34 -16.22
CA SER A 16 -5.42 -5.30 -17.61
C SER A 16 -5.54 -3.90 -18.19
N ILE A 17 -6.69 -3.24 -18.04
CA ILE A 17 -6.91 -1.87 -18.51
C ILE A 17 -5.85 -0.91 -17.92
N CYS A 18 -5.57 -1.02 -16.64
CA CYS A 18 -4.55 -0.18 -16.00
C CYS A 18 -3.15 -0.46 -16.56
N ARG A 19 -2.81 -1.73 -16.78
CA ARG A 19 -1.51 -2.14 -17.34
C ARG A 19 -1.35 -1.71 -18.79
N ASP A 20 -2.39 -1.83 -19.59
CA ASP A 20 -2.38 -1.44 -21.00
C ASP A 20 -2.19 0.07 -21.13
N HIS A 21 -2.85 0.86 -20.27
CA HIS A 21 -2.65 2.29 -20.21
C HIS A 21 -1.20 2.67 -19.84
N LEU A 22 -0.59 1.96 -18.90
CA LEU A 22 0.82 2.14 -18.56
C LEU A 22 1.75 1.75 -19.73
N ALA A 23 1.44 0.65 -20.41
CA ALA A 23 2.23 0.15 -21.54
C ALA A 23 2.26 1.12 -22.72
N LEU A 24 1.18 1.87 -22.97
CA LEU A 24 1.15 2.93 -24.00
C LEU A 24 2.22 4.01 -23.78
N SER A 25 2.72 4.16 -22.55
CA SER A 25 3.78 5.11 -22.19
C SER A 25 5.12 4.41 -21.89
N GLY A 26 5.29 3.15 -22.29
CA GLY A 26 6.52 2.38 -22.13
C GLY A 26 6.75 1.82 -20.72
N TYR A 27 5.72 1.81 -19.87
CA TYR A 27 5.83 1.25 -18.51
C TYR A 27 5.32 -0.18 -18.45
N THR A 28 5.99 -0.98 -17.65
CA THR A 28 5.55 -2.35 -17.31
C THR A 28 5.40 -2.50 -15.80
N THR A 29 4.44 -3.33 -15.38
CA THR A 29 4.24 -3.67 -13.97
C THR A 29 4.48 -5.14 -13.74
N GLN A 30 5.03 -5.46 -12.57
CA GLN A 30 5.21 -6.83 -12.13
C GLN A 30 4.84 -6.95 -10.66
N GLN A 31 4.02 -7.95 -10.33
CA GLN A 31 3.80 -8.36 -8.96
C GLN A 31 4.92 -9.30 -8.53
N VAL A 32 5.55 -8.98 -7.40
CA VAL A 32 6.63 -9.77 -6.81
C VAL A 32 6.16 -10.28 -5.44
N PRO A 33 6.10 -11.60 -5.22
CA PRO A 33 5.49 -12.16 -4.03
C PRO A 33 6.28 -11.88 -2.74
N LEU A 34 7.58 -11.60 -2.86
CA LEU A 34 8.45 -11.39 -1.71
C LEU A 34 9.55 -10.39 -2.05
N LEU A 35 9.93 -9.56 -1.08
CA LEU A 35 11.10 -8.70 -1.18
C LEU A 35 12.37 -9.57 -1.07
N THR A 36 13.04 -9.78 -2.20
CA THR A 36 14.35 -10.43 -2.22
C THR A 36 15.48 -9.40 -1.95
N PRO A 37 16.66 -9.81 -1.48
CA PRO A 37 17.79 -8.90 -1.32
C PRO A 37 18.12 -8.13 -2.62
N ALA A 38 18.06 -8.79 -3.77
CA ALA A 38 18.31 -8.16 -5.05
C ALA A 38 17.25 -7.08 -5.40
N LEU A 39 15.98 -7.34 -5.10
CA LEU A 39 14.93 -6.33 -5.30
C LEU A 39 15.08 -5.17 -4.30
N GLU A 40 15.43 -5.46 -3.05
CA GLU A 40 15.71 -4.43 -2.04
C GLU A 40 16.83 -3.49 -2.50
N GLU A 41 17.96 -4.06 -2.95
CA GLU A 41 19.08 -3.31 -3.50
C GLU A 41 18.65 -2.46 -4.72
N GLU A 42 17.88 -3.03 -5.64
CA GLU A 42 17.37 -2.31 -6.81
C GLU A 42 16.46 -1.13 -6.42
N ILE A 43 15.58 -1.32 -5.44
CA ILE A 43 14.68 -0.28 -4.92
C ILE A 43 15.49 0.87 -4.30
N LEU A 44 16.48 0.56 -3.48
CA LEU A 44 17.34 1.56 -2.86
C LEU A 44 18.22 2.28 -3.90
N ALA A 45 18.76 1.54 -4.86
CA ALA A 45 19.54 2.11 -5.97
C ALA A 45 18.69 3.02 -6.88
N ALA A 46 17.39 2.76 -7.01
CA ALA A 46 16.45 3.64 -7.71
C ALA A 46 16.15 4.95 -6.93
N GLY A 47 16.72 5.13 -5.73
CA GLY A 47 16.63 6.36 -4.94
C GLY A 47 15.53 6.37 -3.88
N LYS A 48 14.89 5.23 -3.59
CA LYS A 48 14.02 5.13 -2.41
C LYS A 48 14.89 5.18 -1.15
N PRO A 49 14.59 6.04 -0.17
CA PRO A 49 15.52 6.28 0.95
C PRO A 49 15.64 5.08 1.91
N PHE A 50 14.58 4.31 2.05
CA PHE A 50 14.53 3.11 2.92
C PHE A 50 13.34 2.23 2.57
N ILE A 51 13.38 0.98 3.02
CA ILE A 51 12.24 0.06 3.04
C ILE A 51 11.57 0.17 4.41
N SER A 52 10.26 0.40 4.42
CA SER A 52 9.49 0.43 5.67
C SER A 52 9.61 -0.91 6.42
N PRO A 53 9.77 -0.90 7.75
CA PRO A 53 9.81 -2.11 8.55
C PRO A 53 8.65 -3.06 8.30
N ASN A 54 7.46 -2.53 8.01
CA ASN A 54 6.25 -3.31 7.72
C ASN A 54 6.39 -4.25 6.52
N PHE A 55 7.24 -3.92 5.55
CA PHE A 55 7.43 -4.65 4.31
C PHE A 55 8.82 -5.28 4.19
N SER A 56 9.61 -5.21 5.25
CA SER A 56 10.90 -5.84 5.34
C SER A 56 10.77 -7.27 5.82
N THR A 57 11.34 -8.23 5.10
CA THR A 57 11.42 -9.63 5.53
C THR A 57 12.37 -9.85 6.71
N ARG A 58 13.19 -8.85 7.04
CA ARG A 58 14.14 -8.90 8.18
C ARG A 58 13.57 -8.32 9.46
N LEU A 59 12.68 -7.33 9.34
CA LEU A 59 12.19 -6.54 10.47
C LEU A 59 10.75 -6.86 10.83
N SER A 60 10.04 -7.59 9.98
CA SER A 60 8.67 -8.01 10.21
C SER A 60 8.44 -9.45 9.75
N ASP A 61 7.25 -9.96 10.01
CA ASP A 61 6.76 -11.26 9.55
C ASP A 61 6.20 -11.21 8.12
N PHE A 62 6.75 -10.33 7.28
CA PHE A 62 6.36 -10.20 5.88
C PHE A 62 6.79 -11.43 5.08
N THR A 63 5.81 -12.14 4.51
CA THR A 63 5.99 -13.36 3.72
C THR A 63 5.18 -13.28 2.42
N HIS A 64 5.40 -14.22 1.52
CA HIS A 64 4.60 -14.33 0.29
C HIS A 64 3.12 -14.66 0.54
N GLU A 65 2.77 -15.17 1.73
CA GLU A 65 1.38 -15.47 2.11
C GLU A 65 0.63 -14.21 2.51
N ASN A 66 1.29 -13.34 3.30
CA ASN A 66 0.67 -12.16 3.86
C ASN A 66 1.04 -10.86 3.13
N GLY A 67 1.84 -10.90 2.06
CA GLY A 67 2.21 -9.69 1.35
C GLY A 67 2.63 -9.90 -0.09
N PHE A 68 2.88 -8.78 -0.77
CA PHE A 68 3.52 -8.71 -2.08
C PHE A 68 3.98 -7.28 -2.37
N TRP A 69 4.86 -7.17 -3.35
CA TRP A 69 5.27 -5.91 -3.96
C TRP A 69 4.73 -5.79 -5.38
N VAL A 70 4.46 -4.58 -5.83
CA VAL A 70 4.26 -4.26 -7.24
C VAL A 70 5.33 -3.28 -7.65
N THR A 71 6.06 -3.62 -8.71
CA THR A 71 7.09 -2.77 -9.30
C THR A 71 6.57 -2.13 -10.58
N LEU A 72 7.02 -0.90 -10.84
CA LEU A 72 6.82 -0.19 -12.08
C LEU A 72 8.19 -0.01 -12.74
N ARG A 73 8.31 -0.44 -14.00
CA ARG A 73 9.55 -0.31 -14.77
C ARG A 73 9.31 0.51 -16.03
N HIS A 74 10.32 1.26 -16.42
CA HIS A 74 10.38 1.96 -17.69
C HIS A 74 11.72 1.63 -18.35
N GLU A 75 11.67 1.13 -19.59
CA GLU A 75 12.87 0.65 -20.31
C GLU A 75 13.72 -0.33 -19.48
N GLY A 76 13.06 -1.24 -18.76
CA GLY A 76 13.70 -2.23 -17.88
C GLY A 76 14.16 -1.70 -16.52
N ARG A 77 14.28 -0.39 -16.32
CA ARG A 77 14.72 0.22 -15.06
C ARG A 77 13.57 0.35 -14.06
N LEU A 78 13.81 0.07 -12.79
CA LEU A 78 12.83 0.28 -11.73
C LEU A 78 12.62 1.79 -11.51
N VAL A 79 11.36 2.23 -11.63
CA VAL A 79 10.97 3.64 -11.48
C VAL A 79 9.84 3.86 -10.49
N GLY A 80 9.25 2.79 -9.98
CA GLY A 80 8.22 2.89 -8.95
C GLY A 80 7.98 1.59 -8.23
N THR A 81 7.47 1.69 -7.00
CA THR A 81 7.08 0.56 -6.16
C THR A 81 5.85 0.90 -5.35
N VAL A 82 5.11 -0.12 -4.96
CA VAL A 82 4.14 -0.12 -3.89
C VAL A 82 4.09 -1.52 -3.29
N ALA A 83 3.87 -1.62 -1.99
CA ALA A 83 3.73 -2.89 -1.30
C ALA A 83 2.37 -2.99 -0.62
N ALA A 84 1.88 -4.20 -0.46
CA ALA A 84 0.66 -4.51 0.27
C ALA A 84 0.89 -5.69 1.22
N ARG A 85 0.32 -5.63 2.42
CA ARG A 85 0.28 -6.75 3.36
C ARG A 85 -1.09 -6.87 3.99
N VAL A 86 -1.56 -8.10 4.16
CA VAL A 86 -2.75 -8.41 4.94
C VAL A 86 -2.35 -8.72 6.38
N ASP A 87 -3.09 -8.14 7.33
CA ASP A 87 -3.02 -8.47 8.74
C ASP A 87 -4.38 -8.98 9.20
N ARG A 88 -4.40 -10.11 9.88
CA ARG A 88 -5.60 -10.75 10.43
C ARG A 88 -5.77 -10.32 11.86
N ILE A 89 -6.51 -9.22 12.07
CA ILE A 89 -6.69 -8.66 13.41
C ILE A 89 -7.79 -9.35 14.23
N GLY A 90 -8.59 -10.22 13.61
CA GLY A 90 -9.65 -10.95 14.28
C GLY A 90 -10.64 -10.01 14.95
N HIS A 91 -10.73 -10.07 16.29
CA HIS A 91 -11.57 -9.19 17.11
C HIS A 91 -10.83 -8.01 17.74
N GLU A 92 -9.51 -7.88 17.49
CA GLU A 92 -8.74 -6.74 17.95
C GLU A 92 -9.30 -5.44 17.33
N ALA A 93 -9.45 -4.39 18.13
CA ALA A 93 -9.86 -3.09 17.60
C ALA A 93 -8.76 -2.52 16.70
N PHE A 94 -9.15 -1.89 15.59
CA PHE A 94 -8.19 -1.36 14.61
C PHE A 94 -7.21 -0.35 15.23
N GLY A 95 -7.65 0.45 16.20
CA GLY A 95 -6.78 1.37 16.94
C GLY A 95 -5.68 0.65 17.72
N ASP A 96 -6.06 -0.38 18.47
CA ASP A 96 -5.13 -1.19 19.29
C ASP A 96 -4.11 -1.91 18.39
N TYR A 97 -4.58 -2.43 17.23
CA TYR A 97 -3.71 -3.01 16.21
C TYR A 97 -2.67 -1.98 15.73
N LEU A 98 -3.09 -0.76 15.37
CA LEU A 98 -2.18 0.28 14.90
C LEU A 98 -1.13 0.63 15.97
N GLU A 99 -1.56 0.86 17.20
CA GLU A 99 -0.65 1.16 18.32
C GLU A 99 0.35 0.02 18.53
N ARG A 100 -0.11 -1.21 18.57
CA ARG A 100 0.73 -2.39 18.78
C ARG A 100 1.75 -2.62 17.68
N VAL A 101 1.30 -2.58 16.42
CA VAL A 101 2.15 -2.92 15.27
C VAL A 101 3.13 -1.80 14.97
N PHE A 102 2.65 -0.56 14.93
CA PHE A 102 3.49 0.57 14.55
C PHE A 102 4.43 0.99 15.69
N SER A 103 4.00 0.93 16.96
CA SER A 103 4.92 1.19 18.07
C SER A 103 6.03 0.16 18.19
N LYS A 104 5.77 -1.10 17.82
CA LYS A 104 6.81 -2.12 17.73
C LYS A 104 7.83 -1.86 16.62
N GLN A 105 7.36 -1.35 15.49
CA GLN A 105 8.19 -1.13 14.30
C GLN A 105 8.93 0.21 14.32
N TYR A 106 8.38 1.19 15.01
CA TYR A 106 8.95 2.53 15.19
C TYR A 106 9.01 2.84 16.68
N PRO A 107 9.90 2.17 17.44
CA PRO A 107 9.98 2.37 18.89
C PRO A 107 10.45 3.77 19.20
N MET A 108 9.81 4.41 20.19
CA MET A 108 10.24 5.66 20.80
C MET A 108 10.66 5.41 22.25
N GLU A 109 11.57 6.25 22.78
CA GLU A 109 12.08 6.12 24.14
C GLU A 109 10.99 6.37 25.19
N ASP A 110 10.02 7.25 24.89
CA ASP A 110 9.02 7.74 25.86
C ASP A 110 7.61 7.16 25.69
N GLY A 111 7.46 6.00 25.03
CA GLY A 111 6.16 5.33 24.92
C GLY A 111 5.77 4.90 23.51
N PRO A 112 4.47 4.61 23.26
CA PRO A 112 4.04 4.18 21.94
C PRO A 112 4.20 5.30 20.90
N SER A 113 4.86 5.00 19.79
CA SER A 113 5.10 5.94 18.69
C SER A 113 3.81 6.32 17.93
N VAL A 114 2.75 5.55 18.12
CA VAL A 114 1.44 5.79 17.50
C VAL A 114 0.38 5.73 18.59
N LYS A 115 -0.39 6.81 18.73
CA LYS A 115 -1.65 6.82 19.49
C LYS A 115 -2.79 7.00 18.52
N ALA A 116 -3.60 5.98 18.37
CA ALA A 116 -4.69 5.98 17.41
C ALA A 116 -5.98 6.51 18.03
N ALA A 117 -6.17 7.83 18.05
CA ALA A 117 -7.48 8.41 18.31
C ALA A 117 -8.36 8.27 17.06
N LEU A 118 -8.94 7.09 16.85
CA LEU A 118 -9.75 6.78 15.68
C LEU A 118 -11.22 7.18 15.89
N PRO A 119 -11.88 7.76 14.89
CA PRO A 119 -13.33 7.96 14.93
C PRO A 119 -14.07 6.64 15.08
N GLY A 120 -15.24 6.68 15.72
CA GLY A 120 -16.05 5.50 16.02
C GLY A 120 -16.38 4.60 14.82
N VAL A 121 -16.38 5.15 13.61
CA VAL A 121 -16.58 4.35 12.37
C VAL A 121 -15.44 3.35 12.13
N LEU A 122 -14.22 3.64 12.56
CA LEU A 122 -13.08 2.72 12.45
C LEU A 122 -12.95 1.79 13.65
N ALA A 123 -13.57 2.11 14.78
CA ALA A 123 -13.60 1.24 15.95
C ALA A 123 -14.32 -0.10 15.68
N GLY A 124 -15.22 -0.14 14.68
CA GLY A 124 -15.93 -1.35 14.26
C GLY A 124 -15.22 -2.19 13.19
N VAL A 125 -13.99 -1.83 12.80
CA VAL A 125 -13.25 -2.61 11.80
C VAL A 125 -12.61 -3.82 12.46
N HIS A 126 -12.90 -5.00 11.90
CA HIS A 126 -12.45 -6.31 12.37
C HIS A 126 -12.06 -7.20 11.19
N GLY A 127 -11.44 -8.35 11.47
CA GLY A 127 -11.12 -9.38 10.49
C GLY A 127 -9.84 -9.11 9.73
N ASP A 128 -9.87 -9.30 8.42
CA ASP A 128 -8.71 -9.10 7.56
C ASP A 128 -8.65 -7.65 7.07
N ILE A 129 -7.52 -7.01 7.30
CA ILE A 129 -7.24 -5.64 6.86
C ILE A 129 -5.99 -5.64 6.00
N VAL A 130 -5.93 -4.76 5.01
CA VAL A 130 -4.73 -4.61 4.16
C VAL A 130 -4.11 -3.24 4.36
N TYR A 131 -2.84 -3.25 4.72
CA TYR A 131 -1.99 -2.06 4.69
C TYR A 131 -1.31 -1.95 3.33
N MET A 132 -1.47 -0.83 2.64
CA MET A 132 -0.69 -0.46 1.47
C MET A 132 0.29 0.64 1.82
N GLY A 133 1.55 0.45 1.46
CA GLY A 133 2.61 1.41 1.75
C GLY A 133 3.80 1.27 0.81
N ASP A 134 4.90 1.85 1.23
CA ASP A 134 6.16 1.84 0.47
C ASP A 134 6.02 2.32 -0.97
N MET A 135 5.03 3.20 -1.20
CA MET A 135 4.84 3.83 -2.49
C MET A 135 6.01 4.77 -2.80
N TYR A 136 6.64 4.51 -3.93
CA TYR A 136 7.76 5.30 -4.43
C TYR A 136 7.63 5.52 -5.93
N PHE A 137 8.00 6.70 -6.39
CA PHE A 137 8.25 7.01 -7.79
C PHE A 137 9.57 7.75 -7.91
N HIS A 138 10.40 7.29 -8.85
CA HIS A 138 11.62 8.00 -9.21
C HIS A 138 11.30 9.45 -9.62
N PRO A 139 12.07 10.46 -9.18
CA PRO A 139 11.77 11.88 -9.43
C PRO A 139 11.46 12.21 -10.89
N GLU A 140 12.22 11.69 -11.83
CA GLU A 140 12.05 11.91 -13.28
C GLU A 140 10.74 11.34 -13.83
N HIS A 141 10.13 10.41 -13.11
CA HIS A 141 8.88 9.76 -13.49
C HIS A 141 7.67 10.26 -12.71
N ARG A 142 7.81 11.34 -11.93
CA ARG A 142 6.70 12.02 -11.24
C ARG A 142 5.96 12.98 -12.17
N GLY A 143 4.81 13.48 -11.70
CA GLY A 143 4.06 14.54 -12.40
C GLY A 143 3.01 14.04 -13.39
N ASN A 144 3.09 12.82 -13.89
CA ASN A 144 2.01 12.22 -14.68
C ASN A 144 0.99 11.53 -13.76
N ILE A 145 -0.10 12.25 -13.47
CA ILE A 145 -1.13 11.79 -12.54
C ILE A 145 -1.85 10.54 -13.05
N ALA A 146 -2.16 10.46 -14.36
CA ALA A 146 -2.86 9.32 -14.95
C ALA A 146 -2.05 8.02 -14.79
N LYS A 147 -0.75 8.07 -15.04
CA LYS A 147 0.17 6.94 -14.82
C LYS A 147 0.18 6.52 -13.35
N THR A 148 0.29 7.48 -12.43
CA THR A 148 0.30 7.19 -11.00
C THR A 148 -1.01 6.52 -10.56
N ILE A 149 -2.15 7.04 -11.02
CA ILE A 149 -3.46 6.47 -10.75
C ILE A 149 -3.56 5.04 -11.29
N CYS A 150 -3.17 4.79 -12.54
CA CYS A 150 -3.22 3.45 -13.13
C CYS A 150 -2.32 2.47 -12.37
N PHE A 151 -1.12 2.89 -11.95
CA PHE A 151 -0.22 2.04 -11.17
C PHE A 151 -0.81 1.67 -9.80
N VAL A 152 -1.31 2.66 -9.05
CA VAL A 152 -1.93 2.44 -7.73
C VAL A 152 -3.18 1.59 -7.84
N ARG A 153 -4.03 1.84 -8.85
CA ARG A 153 -5.25 1.05 -9.08
C ARG A 153 -4.96 -0.39 -9.52
N ALA A 154 -3.93 -0.62 -10.31
CA ALA A 154 -3.48 -1.97 -10.63
C ALA A 154 -3.05 -2.73 -9.36
N ALA A 155 -2.37 -2.04 -8.43
CA ALA A 155 -2.01 -2.62 -7.14
C ALA A 155 -3.25 -2.90 -6.25
N PHE A 156 -4.27 -2.04 -6.26
CA PHE A 156 -5.56 -2.31 -5.59
C PHE A 156 -6.23 -3.55 -6.17
N GLY A 157 -6.30 -3.65 -7.50
CA GLY A 157 -6.84 -4.85 -8.15
C GLY A 157 -6.10 -6.11 -7.70
N ALA A 158 -4.77 -6.07 -7.63
CA ALA A 158 -3.96 -7.18 -7.16
C ALA A 158 -4.23 -7.54 -5.67
N VAL A 159 -4.52 -6.55 -4.81
CA VAL A 159 -4.96 -6.78 -3.43
C VAL A 159 -6.25 -7.58 -3.40
N PHE A 160 -7.27 -7.13 -4.13
CA PHE A 160 -8.59 -7.78 -4.14
C PHE A 160 -8.58 -9.14 -4.83
N MET A 161 -7.73 -9.33 -5.84
CA MET A 161 -7.50 -10.64 -6.44
C MET A 161 -6.89 -11.63 -5.46
N LYS A 162 -5.94 -11.18 -4.62
CA LYS A 162 -5.26 -12.05 -3.67
C LYS A 162 -6.08 -12.31 -2.42
N TRP A 163 -6.81 -11.30 -1.92
CA TRP A 163 -7.54 -11.36 -0.66
C TRP A 163 -8.98 -10.84 -0.85
N GLN A 164 -9.88 -11.73 -1.24
CA GLN A 164 -11.27 -11.40 -1.61
C GLN A 164 -12.15 -10.94 -0.44
N SER A 165 -11.79 -11.34 0.81
CA SER A 165 -12.61 -11.08 2.00
C SER A 165 -12.06 -9.94 2.88
N VAL A 166 -11.26 -9.04 2.32
CA VAL A 166 -10.68 -7.92 3.06
C VAL A 166 -11.76 -6.94 3.52
N GLY A 167 -11.83 -6.69 4.82
CA GLY A 167 -12.78 -5.76 5.42
C GLY A 167 -12.39 -4.29 5.20
N MET A 168 -11.11 -4.00 5.13
CA MET A 168 -10.59 -2.64 4.95
C MET A 168 -9.22 -2.65 4.25
N LEU A 169 -9.03 -1.68 3.37
CA LEU A 169 -7.71 -1.31 2.83
C LEU A 169 -7.36 0.09 3.32
N PHE A 170 -6.18 0.26 3.89
CA PHE A 170 -5.71 1.54 4.39
C PHE A 170 -4.27 1.84 3.98
N ALA A 171 -3.90 3.11 4.01
CA ALA A 171 -2.55 3.60 3.78
C ALA A 171 -2.30 4.85 4.62
N PHE A 172 -1.04 5.07 5.00
CA PHE A 172 -0.63 6.36 5.54
C PHE A 172 -0.20 7.29 4.41
N GLN A 173 -0.69 8.51 4.48
CA GLN A 173 -0.40 9.55 3.49
C GLN A 173 0.10 10.79 4.22
N ARG A 174 0.99 11.53 3.58
CA ARG A 174 1.38 12.84 4.10
C ARG A 174 0.20 13.81 3.99
N TYR A 175 0.01 14.62 5.01
CA TYR A 175 -1.05 15.64 5.04
C TYR A 175 -1.05 16.55 3.81
N ALA A 176 0.13 16.95 3.32
CA ALA A 176 0.26 17.75 2.11
C ALA A 176 -0.27 17.04 0.83
N ASP A 177 -0.15 15.72 0.75
CA ASP A 177 -0.67 14.93 -0.38
C ASP A 177 -2.20 14.82 -0.31
N ASP A 178 -2.75 14.78 0.91
CA ASP A 178 -4.18 14.81 1.15
C ASP A 178 -4.79 16.16 0.77
N LEU A 179 -4.23 17.27 1.25
CA LEU A 179 -4.64 18.62 0.86
C LEU A 179 -4.59 18.85 -0.66
N ALA A 180 -3.66 18.20 -1.35
CA ALA A 180 -3.55 18.24 -2.81
C ALA A 180 -4.58 17.33 -3.53
N GLY A 181 -5.50 16.68 -2.80
CA GLY A 181 -6.52 15.79 -3.34
C GLY A 181 -6.00 14.47 -3.91
N LYS A 182 -4.73 14.11 -3.69
CA LYS A 182 -4.12 12.89 -4.24
C LYS A 182 -4.76 11.63 -3.68
N VAL A 183 -5.18 11.65 -2.42
CA VAL A 183 -5.81 10.51 -1.74
C VAL A 183 -7.08 10.07 -2.47
N ALA A 184 -7.96 11.02 -2.78
CA ALA A 184 -9.18 10.75 -3.56
C ALA A 184 -8.89 10.29 -4.98
N GLN A 185 -7.86 10.86 -5.63
CA GLN A 185 -7.43 10.47 -6.98
C GLN A 185 -6.92 9.02 -7.03
N TYR A 186 -6.27 8.54 -5.98
CA TYR A 186 -5.83 7.14 -5.87
C TYR A 186 -6.99 6.16 -5.64
N GLY A 187 -8.17 6.66 -5.26
CA GLY A 187 -9.35 5.83 -5.02
C GLY A 187 -9.65 5.57 -3.55
N PHE A 188 -8.93 6.20 -2.62
CA PHE A 188 -9.31 6.21 -1.22
C PHE A 188 -10.48 7.19 -1.04
N CYS A 189 -11.67 6.68 -0.80
CA CYS A 189 -12.91 7.47 -0.85
C CYS A 189 -13.63 7.59 0.49
N SER A 190 -13.14 6.97 1.56
CA SER A 190 -13.81 7.02 2.85
C SER A 190 -12.84 7.33 3.98
N GLY A 191 -13.13 8.38 4.73
CA GLY A 191 -12.52 8.66 6.01
C GLY A 191 -11.05 9.07 5.92
N GLN A 192 -10.85 10.35 5.70
CA GLN A 192 -9.56 10.98 5.95
C GLN A 192 -9.48 11.23 7.46
N TYR A 193 -8.58 10.53 8.13
CA TYR A 193 -8.35 10.72 9.56
C TYR A 193 -6.93 11.21 9.74
N GLN A 194 -6.82 12.38 10.36
CA GLN A 194 -5.54 12.92 10.77
C GLN A 194 -5.07 12.17 12.01
N GLY A 195 -4.13 11.25 11.83
CA GLY A 195 -3.30 10.76 12.91
C GLY A 195 -1.98 11.52 12.89
N VAL A 196 -1.54 12.04 14.00
CA VAL A 196 -0.18 12.57 14.14
C VAL A 196 0.68 11.37 14.50
N ILE A 197 1.61 11.01 13.62
CA ILE A 197 2.77 10.18 13.98
C ILE A 197 3.80 11.22 14.41
N GLU A 198 3.96 11.40 15.70
CA GLU A 198 5.05 12.19 16.28
C GLU A 198 6.36 11.40 16.25
#